data_ffb3788e1f36e3931d81784695bdee3f
#
_entry.id   ffb3788e1f36e3931d81784695bdee3f
#
_cell.length_a   1.000
_cell.length_b   1.000
_cell.length_c   1.000
_cell.angle_alpha   90.00
_cell.angle_beta   90.00
_cell.angle_gamma   90.00
#
_symmetry.space_group_name_H-M   'P 1'
#
loop_
_entity.id
_entity.type
_entity.pdbx_description
1 polymer ?
#
loop_
_entity_poly.entity_id
_entity_poly.type
_entity_poly.pdbx_seq_one_letter_code
_entity_poly.pdbx_strand_id
1 'polypeptide(L)'
;MDPFSFGFNYQTPLDAYLTGEDIIQSLVDIVSKNGNFLLDIGPMHNGSIPEIMQSGLRNAGSWLETHGDGIYNTRTWSVTPGTGSIRYTTTADAFYIHYMDVPPLTLSISDPIPWLPGDTVTVLGGSQNGTVVPVTHSNGQYNLTLTDKILNGDQKSTPLCRMCLMLTGTWTRRTFARNTRSVV
;
A
#
# COMPACT_ATOMS: atom_id res chain seq x y z
N MET A 1 -5.22 5.41 18.05
CA MET A 1 -5.83 4.10 17.71
C MET A 1 -7.25 3.96 18.24
N ASP A 2 -7.60 4.66 19.30
CA ASP A 2 -9.00 4.81 19.74
C ASP A 2 -9.64 5.94 18.89
N PRO A 3 -10.73 5.69 18.14
CA PRO A 3 -11.35 6.71 17.28
C PRO A 3 -12.12 7.78 18.06
N PHE A 4 -12.34 7.56 19.35
CA PHE A 4 -13.16 8.45 20.19
C PHE A 4 -12.37 9.22 21.24
N SER A 5 -11.08 8.93 21.42
CA SER A 5 -10.26 9.52 22.46
C SER A 5 -8.79 9.67 22.02
N PHE A 6 -8.14 10.76 22.44
CA PHE A 6 -6.71 10.94 22.28
C PHE A 6 -5.87 10.09 23.25
N GLY A 7 -6.48 9.44 24.22
CA GLY A 7 -5.85 8.58 25.18
C GLY A 7 -6.59 7.25 25.31
N PHE A 8 -6.12 6.38 26.20
CA PHE A 8 -6.82 5.16 26.51
C PHE A 8 -8.15 5.45 27.23
N ASN A 9 -9.24 4.95 26.68
CA ASN A 9 -10.54 4.96 27.29
C ASN A 9 -11.03 3.51 27.47
N TYR A 10 -11.13 3.08 28.73
CA TYR A 10 -11.58 1.71 29.07
C TYR A 10 -13.05 1.44 28.69
N GLN A 11 -13.83 2.46 28.37
CA GLN A 11 -15.22 2.34 27.90
C GLN A 11 -15.32 2.15 26.38
N THR A 12 -14.22 2.34 25.64
CA THR A 12 -14.23 2.12 24.20
C THR A 12 -14.40 0.64 23.89
N PRO A 13 -15.41 0.25 23.11
CA PRO A 13 -15.61 -1.13 22.69
C PRO A 13 -14.38 -1.67 21.94
N LEU A 14 -14.05 -2.94 22.13
CA LEU A 14 -12.85 -3.53 21.51
C LEU A 14 -12.88 -3.53 19.98
N ASP A 15 -14.07 -3.65 19.39
CA ASP A 15 -14.31 -3.61 17.95
C ASP A 15 -14.22 -2.20 17.35
N ALA A 16 -14.15 -1.16 18.18
CA ALA A 16 -13.94 0.21 17.72
C ALA A 16 -12.47 0.59 17.52
N TYR A 17 -11.53 -0.18 18.08
CA TYR A 17 -10.11 0.09 17.88
C TYR A 17 -9.66 -0.24 16.44
N LEU A 18 -8.74 0.57 15.90
CA LEU A 18 -8.15 0.30 14.60
C LEU A 18 -7.43 -1.05 14.61
N THR A 19 -7.78 -1.89 13.65
CA THR A 19 -7.08 -3.14 13.38
C THR A 19 -5.75 -2.89 12.67
N GLY A 20 -4.90 -3.91 12.55
CA GLY A 20 -3.69 -3.83 11.75
C GLY A 20 -3.98 -3.49 10.28
N GLU A 21 -5.11 -3.98 9.74
CA GLU A 21 -5.58 -3.67 8.38
C GLU A 21 -5.93 -2.20 8.23
N ASP A 22 -6.71 -1.64 9.16
CA ASP A 22 -7.10 -0.23 9.13
C ASP A 22 -5.87 0.70 9.19
N ILE A 23 -4.88 0.31 10.00
CA ILE A 23 -3.62 1.05 10.12
C ILE A 23 -2.87 1.05 8.80
N ILE A 24 -2.74 -0.11 8.14
CA ILE A 24 -2.02 -0.24 6.87
C ILE A 24 -2.74 0.49 5.76
N GLN A 25 -4.05 0.34 5.65
CA GLN A 25 -4.86 1.05 4.66
C GLN A 25 -4.72 2.56 4.82
N SER A 26 -4.81 3.06 6.07
CA SER A 26 -4.62 4.47 6.36
C SER A 26 -3.21 4.95 6.00
N LEU A 27 -2.18 4.17 6.34
CA LEU A 27 -0.79 4.47 6.01
C LEU A 27 -0.58 4.59 4.50
N VAL A 28 -1.01 3.59 3.73
CA VAL A 28 -0.87 3.57 2.27
C VAL A 28 -1.64 4.73 1.63
N ASP A 29 -2.88 4.95 2.05
CA ASP A 29 -3.72 6.03 1.52
C ASP A 29 -3.09 7.41 1.77
N ILE A 30 -2.61 7.66 2.99
CA ILE A 30 -2.02 8.95 3.37
C ILE A 30 -0.67 9.17 2.67
N VAL A 31 0.22 8.17 2.67
CA VAL A 31 1.56 8.28 2.05
C VAL A 31 1.46 8.47 0.55
N SER A 32 0.56 7.73 -0.12
CA SER A 32 0.34 7.87 -1.56
C SER A 32 -0.16 9.24 -1.98
N LYS A 33 -0.76 9.98 -1.06
CA LYS A 33 -1.26 11.37 -1.25
C LYS A 33 -0.28 12.44 -0.74
N ASN A 34 0.96 12.06 -0.45
CA ASN A 34 1.98 12.94 0.13
C ASN A 34 1.65 13.45 1.54
N GLY A 35 0.83 12.71 2.27
CA GLY A 35 0.50 13.02 3.66
C GLY A 35 1.47 12.41 4.66
N ASN A 36 1.36 12.85 5.91
CA ASN A 36 2.10 12.31 7.04
C ASN A 36 1.13 11.64 8.01
N PHE A 37 1.32 10.34 8.25
CA PHE A 37 0.45 9.55 9.12
C PHE A 37 0.95 9.61 10.56
N LEU A 38 0.16 10.24 11.43
CA LEU A 38 0.38 10.24 12.88
C LEU A 38 -0.61 9.28 13.53
N LEU A 39 -0.10 8.14 13.99
CA LEU A 39 -0.90 7.13 14.69
C LEU A 39 -0.70 7.26 16.20
N ASP A 40 -1.69 7.78 16.90
CA ASP A 40 -1.66 7.97 18.33
C ASP A 40 -1.99 6.68 19.10
N ILE A 41 -1.35 6.49 20.24
CA ILE A 41 -1.61 5.41 21.20
C ILE A 41 -1.95 6.02 22.57
N GLY A 42 -2.93 5.41 23.27
CA GLY A 42 -3.32 5.84 24.62
C GLY A 42 -2.80 4.87 25.67
N PRO A 43 -1.72 5.20 26.42
CA PRO A 43 -1.28 4.35 27.52
C PRO A 43 -2.29 4.34 28.67
N MET A 44 -2.34 3.24 29.40
CA MET A 44 -3.10 3.11 30.65
C MET A 44 -2.47 3.98 31.76
N HIS A 45 -3.19 4.13 32.87
CA HIS A 45 -2.73 4.90 34.04
C HIS A 45 -1.40 4.41 34.63
N ASN A 46 -1.03 3.15 34.41
CA ASN A 46 0.22 2.55 34.85
C ASN A 46 1.34 2.66 33.78
N GLY A 47 1.10 3.36 32.67
CA GLY A 47 2.05 3.54 31.56
C GLY A 47 2.10 2.39 30.57
N SER A 48 1.36 1.29 30.76
CA SER A 48 1.31 0.19 29.79
C SER A 48 0.43 0.53 28.59
N ILE A 49 0.78 -0.02 27.41
CA ILE A 49 -0.02 0.10 26.21
C ILE A 49 -0.99 -1.07 26.17
N PRO A 50 -2.31 -0.85 25.94
CA PRO A 50 -3.29 -1.93 25.82
C PRO A 50 -2.91 -2.93 24.73
N GLU A 51 -3.11 -4.24 25.01
CA GLU A 51 -2.72 -5.32 24.09
C GLU A 51 -3.38 -5.19 22.70
N ILE A 52 -4.62 -4.68 22.64
CA ILE A 52 -5.31 -4.46 21.38
C ILE A 52 -4.58 -3.45 20.48
N MET A 53 -4.02 -2.38 21.07
CA MET A 53 -3.21 -1.41 20.33
C MET A 53 -1.87 -2.00 19.92
N GLN A 54 -1.22 -2.76 20.83
CA GLN A 54 0.04 -3.43 20.54
C GLN A 54 -0.12 -4.45 19.40
N SER A 55 -1.19 -5.24 19.40
CA SER A 55 -1.50 -6.23 18.37
C SER A 55 -1.66 -5.57 17.00
N GLY A 56 -2.43 -4.48 16.91
CA GLY A 56 -2.60 -3.71 15.67
C GLY A 56 -1.27 -3.18 15.14
N LEU A 57 -0.41 -2.62 16.02
CA LEU A 57 0.91 -2.12 15.64
C LEU A 57 1.85 -3.23 15.18
N ARG A 58 1.89 -4.37 15.88
CA ARG A 58 2.73 -5.53 15.48
C ARG A 58 2.30 -6.08 14.13
N ASN A 59 0.98 -6.19 13.87
CA ASN A 59 0.47 -6.63 12.58
C ASN A 59 0.89 -5.68 11.46
N ALA A 60 0.74 -4.37 11.66
CA ALA A 60 1.20 -3.37 10.69
C ALA A 60 2.72 -3.43 10.48
N GLY A 61 3.50 -3.61 11.57
CA GLY A 61 4.95 -3.79 11.51
C GLY A 61 5.36 -5.00 10.68
N SER A 62 4.74 -6.17 10.91
CA SER A 62 5.03 -7.39 10.15
C SER A 62 4.71 -7.24 8.66
N TRP A 63 3.65 -6.52 8.31
CA TRP A 63 3.38 -6.18 6.91
C TRP A 63 4.48 -5.29 6.32
N LEU A 64 4.92 -4.27 7.05
CA LEU A 64 5.98 -3.35 6.61
C LEU A 64 7.33 -4.06 6.41
N GLU A 65 7.63 -5.14 7.14
CA GLU A 65 8.84 -5.94 6.94
C GLU A 65 8.94 -6.50 5.51
N THR A 66 7.81 -6.78 4.87
CA THR A 66 7.75 -7.40 3.54
C THR A 66 7.30 -6.46 2.43
N HIS A 67 6.59 -5.38 2.75
CA HIS A 67 6.01 -4.44 1.79
C HIS A 67 6.59 -3.03 1.93
N GLY A 68 7.52 -2.82 2.85
CA GLY A 68 8.06 -1.51 3.21
C GLY A 68 8.72 -0.77 2.04
N ASP A 69 9.25 -1.48 1.05
CA ASP A 69 9.83 -0.87 -0.16
C ASP A 69 8.82 0.01 -0.91
N GLY A 70 7.54 -0.36 -0.87
CA GLY A 70 6.45 0.43 -1.46
C GLY A 70 6.05 1.67 -0.62
N ILE A 71 6.60 1.82 0.60
CA ILE A 71 6.25 2.88 1.54
C ILE A 71 7.45 3.76 1.87
N TYR A 72 8.57 3.15 2.29
CA TYR A 72 9.74 3.89 2.76
C TYR A 72 10.50 4.57 1.62
N ASN A 73 10.90 5.81 1.83
CA ASN A 73 11.64 6.61 0.84
C ASN A 73 10.92 6.81 -0.49
N THR A 74 9.61 6.58 -0.53
CA THR A 74 8.80 6.80 -1.73
C THR A 74 8.37 8.26 -1.87
N ARG A 75 7.84 8.58 -3.06
CA ARG A 75 7.18 9.84 -3.39
C ARG A 75 5.78 9.53 -3.94
N THR A 76 4.90 10.49 -3.83
CA THR A 76 3.59 10.43 -4.48
C THR A 76 3.73 10.43 -6.00
N TRP A 77 2.82 9.77 -6.69
CA TRP A 77 2.70 9.84 -8.14
C TRP A 77 1.82 11.03 -8.56
N SER A 78 1.96 11.48 -9.81
CA SER A 78 1.17 12.61 -10.34
C SER A 78 -0.34 12.33 -10.41
N VAL A 79 -0.73 11.06 -10.50
CA VAL A 79 -2.12 10.62 -10.37
C VAL A 79 -2.35 10.21 -8.93
N THR A 80 -3.05 11.06 -8.18
CA THR A 80 -3.34 10.77 -6.77
C THR A 80 -4.68 11.42 -6.37
N PRO A 81 -5.60 10.67 -5.73
CA PRO A 81 -5.55 9.22 -5.64
C PRO A 81 -5.69 8.54 -7.01
N GLY A 82 -5.25 7.30 -7.14
CA GLY A 82 -5.58 6.46 -8.29
C GLY A 82 -7.07 6.15 -8.36
N THR A 83 -7.51 5.57 -9.48
CA THR A 83 -8.92 5.25 -9.71
C THR A 83 -9.40 4.17 -8.71
N GLY A 84 -10.51 4.43 -8.04
CA GLY A 84 -11.14 3.51 -7.07
C GLY A 84 -10.21 3.16 -5.90
N SER A 85 -9.98 1.86 -5.71
CA SER A 85 -9.16 1.33 -4.61
C SER A 85 -7.66 1.29 -4.92
N ILE A 86 -7.19 1.93 -6.00
CA ILE A 86 -5.78 1.94 -6.39
C ILE A 86 -5.06 3.14 -5.76
N ARG A 87 -3.83 2.91 -5.28
CA ARG A 87 -2.90 3.93 -4.81
C ARG A 87 -1.54 3.71 -5.42
N TYR A 88 -0.78 4.79 -5.58
CA TYR A 88 0.53 4.76 -6.22
C TYR A 88 1.60 5.42 -5.35
N THR A 89 2.75 4.78 -5.28
CA THR A 89 3.98 5.38 -4.75
C THR A 89 5.13 5.09 -5.70
N THR A 90 6.20 5.85 -5.61
CA THR A 90 7.34 5.69 -6.53
C THR A 90 8.64 6.00 -5.83
N THR A 91 9.69 5.31 -6.23
CA THR A 91 11.10 5.65 -5.95
C THR A 91 11.81 6.05 -7.24
N ALA A 92 13.12 6.28 -7.18
CA ALA A 92 13.91 6.52 -8.39
C ALA A 92 13.94 5.28 -9.32
N ASP A 93 13.79 4.08 -8.77
CA ASP A 93 14.05 2.82 -9.45
C ASP A 93 12.83 1.90 -9.58
N ALA A 94 11.72 2.24 -8.92
CA ALA A 94 10.52 1.41 -8.92
C ALA A 94 9.24 2.25 -8.81
N PHE A 95 8.17 1.71 -9.36
CA PHE A 95 6.81 2.25 -9.25
C PHE A 95 5.93 1.19 -8.59
N TYR A 96 5.19 1.58 -7.58
CA TYR A 96 4.39 0.67 -6.78
C TYR A 96 2.90 0.94 -6.98
N ILE A 97 2.15 -0.15 -7.13
CA ILE A 97 0.69 -0.15 -7.26
C ILE A 97 0.13 -0.87 -6.04
N HIS A 98 -0.59 -0.16 -5.21
CA HIS A 98 -1.25 -0.69 -4.04
C HIS A 98 -2.75 -0.83 -4.32
N TYR A 99 -3.27 -2.02 -4.19
CA TYR A 99 -4.71 -2.27 -4.31
C TYR A 99 -5.33 -2.48 -2.93
N MET A 100 -6.20 -1.55 -2.54
CA MET A 100 -6.72 -1.39 -1.18
C MET A 100 -7.92 -2.29 -0.87
N ASP A 101 -8.39 -3.06 -1.84
CA ASP A 101 -9.56 -3.92 -1.72
C ASP A 101 -9.22 -5.37 -2.15
N VAL A 102 -10.21 -6.26 -2.20
CA VAL A 102 -10.02 -7.62 -2.73
C VAL A 102 -9.70 -7.52 -4.21
N PRO A 103 -8.49 -7.92 -4.64
CA PRO A 103 -8.14 -7.81 -6.04
C PRO A 103 -8.93 -8.83 -6.88
N PRO A 104 -9.44 -8.41 -8.06
CA PRO A 104 -10.05 -9.32 -9.01
C PRO A 104 -8.99 -10.16 -9.74
N LEU A 105 -9.39 -11.24 -10.41
CA LEU A 105 -8.48 -12.03 -11.25
C LEU A 105 -7.81 -11.20 -12.35
N THR A 106 -8.48 -10.17 -12.83
CA THR A 106 -7.91 -9.19 -13.76
C THR A 106 -8.08 -7.80 -13.19
N LEU A 107 -6.97 -7.19 -12.78
CA LEU A 107 -6.93 -5.81 -12.33
C LEU A 107 -6.73 -4.90 -13.54
N SER A 108 -7.75 -4.11 -13.85
CA SER A 108 -7.72 -3.15 -14.96
C SER A 108 -7.38 -1.76 -14.46
N ILE A 109 -6.36 -1.14 -15.05
CA ILE A 109 -5.87 0.20 -14.69
C ILE A 109 -5.98 1.09 -15.94
N SER A 110 -6.73 2.18 -15.82
CA SER A 110 -6.86 3.22 -16.85
C SER A 110 -6.07 4.47 -16.52
N ASP A 111 -5.51 4.55 -15.31
CA ASP A 111 -4.65 5.66 -14.92
C ASP A 111 -3.34 5.64 -15.72
N PRO A 112 -2.75 6.80 -16.04
CA PRO A 112 -1.46 6.87 -16.69
C PRO A 112 -0.34 6.41 -15.75
N ILE A 113 0.12 5.17 -15.94
CA ILE A 113 1.26 4.58 -15.24
C ILE A 113 2.51 4.62 -16.13
N PRO A 114 3.73 4.62 -15.57
CA PRO A 114 4.97 4.75 -16.33
C PRO A 114 5.40 3.42 -16.99
N TRP A 115 4.47 2.69 -17.60
CA TRP A 115 4.72 1.42 -18.28
C TRP A 115 5.36 1.62 -19.65
N LEU A 116 6.43 0.87 -19.91
CA LEU A 116 7.08 0.78 -21.21
C LEU A 116 7.18 -0.70 -21.67
N PRO A 117 7.20 -0.98 -22.97
CA PRO A 117 7.44 -2.33 -23.47
C PRO A 117 8.77 -2.90 -22.95
N GLY A 118 8.72 -4.08 -22.32
CA GLY A 118 9.86 -4.72 -21.67
C GLY A 118 9.93 -4.51 -20.15
N ASP A 119 9.09 -3.66 -19.59
CA ASP A 119 8.96 -3.54 -18.14
C ASP A 119 8.28 -4.78 -17.55
N THR A 120 8.58 -5.07 -16.29
CA THR A 120 8.07 -6.21 -15.55
C THR A 120 7.29 -5.76 -14.33
N VAL A 121 6.11 -6.32 -14.13
CA VAL A 121 5.34 -6.17 -12.89
C VAL A 121 5.51 -7.44 -12.05
N THR A 122 5.85 -7.27 -10.79
CA THR A 122 5.99 -8.38 -9.84
C THR A 122 5.16 -8.12 -8.59
N VAL A 123 4.78 -9.19 -7.91
CA VAL A 123 4.17 -9.10 -6.57
C VAL A 123 5.22 -8.62 -5.59
N LEU A 124 4.88 -7.64 -4.75
CA LEU A 124 5.70 -7.17 -3.65
C LEU A 124 5.17 -7.73 -2.34
N GLY A 125 6.04 -8.41 -1.61
CA GLY A 125 5.74 -8.95 -0.29
C GLY A 125 5.03 -10.30 -0.29
N GLY A 126 4.83 -10.82 0.91
CA GLY A 126 4.17 -12.09 1.16
C GLY A 126 4.86 -13.32 0.57
N SER A 127 4.13 -14.42 0.52
CA SER A 127 4.64 -15.71 0.04
C SER A 127 4.87 -15.76 -1.47
N GLN A 128 4.31 -14.82 -2.21
CA GLN A 128 4.42 -14.71 -3.66
C GLN A 128 5.34 -13.58 -4.12
N ASN A 129 6.13 -13.03 -3.21
CA ASN A 129 7.08 -11.95 -3.51
C ASN A 129 7.96 -12.29 -4.74
N GLY A 130 8.08 -11.36 -5.67
CA GLY A 130 8.84 -11.53 -6.91
C GLY A 130 8.13 -12.31 -8.02
N THR A 131 6.93 -12.85 -7.77
CA THR A 131 6.14 -13.53 -8.82
C THR A 131 5.76 -12.53 -9.90
N VAL A 132 6.07 -12.85 -11.16
CA VAL A 132 5.75 -12.01 -12.31
C VAL A 132 4.24 -12.03 -12.58
N VAL A 133 3.69 -10.83 -12.76
CA VAL A 133 2.28 -10.60 -13.13
C VAL A 133 2.22 -10.26 -14.61
N PRO A 134 1.54 -11.07 -15.44
CA PRO A 134 1.35 -10.75 -16.85
C PRO A 134 0.57 -9.45 -17.02
N VAL A 135 1.04 -8.58 -17.89
CA VAL A 135 0.40 -7.31 -18.23
C VAL A 135 0.10 -7.28 -19.72
N THR A 136 -1.13 -6.91 -20.06
CA THR A 136 -1.52 -6.56 -21.41
C THR A 136 -1.95 -5.10 -21.47
N HIS A 137 -1.56 -4.40 -22.53
CA HIS A 137 -1.92 -3.00 -22.73
C HIS A 137 -2.65 -2.84 -24.05
N SER A 138 -3.86 -2.30 -23.98
CA SER A 138 -4.67 -2.00 -25.16
C SER A 138 -5.61 -0.82 -24.88
N ASN A 139 -5.82 0.02 -25.86
CA ASN A 139 -6.74 1.17 -25.77
C ASN A 139 -6.55 2.08 -24.54
N GLY A 140 -5.28 2.26 -24.12
CA GLY A 140 -4.98 3.06 -22.94
C GLY A 140 -5.29 2.41 -21.60
N GLN A 141 -5.60 1.11 -21.59
CA GLN A 141 -5.87 0.33 -20.39
C GLN A 141 -4.82 -0.76 -20.19
N TYR A 142 -4.36 -0.90 -18.97
CA TYR A 142 -3.45 -1.96 -18.53
C TYR A 142 -4.25 -3.01 -17.79
N ASN A 143 -4.17 -4.26 -18.24
CA ASN A 143 -4.82 -5.39 -17.59
C ASN A 143 -3.75 -6.31 -17.01
N LEU A 144 -3.74 -6.43 -15.69
CA LEU A 144 -2.84 -7.25 -14.90
C LEU A 144 -3.57 -8.55 -14.56
N THR A 145 -3.03 -9.70 -15.03
CA THR A 145 -3.64 -11.01 -14.79
C THR A 145 -3.11 -11.59 -13.48
N LEU A 146 -3.99 -11.73 -12.50
CA LEU A 146 -3.69 -12.29 -11.19
C LEU A 146 -4.16 -13.74 -11.15
N THR A 147 -3.27 -14.65 -10.78
CA THR A 147 -3.63 -16.07 -10.66
C THR A 147 -4.17 -16.37 -9.27
N ASP A 148 -4.98 -17.44 -9.15
CA ASP A 148 -5.44 -17.93 -7.85
C ASP A 148 -4.29 -18.15 -6.86
N LYS A 149 -3.11 -18.55 -7.35
CA LYS A 149 -1.91 -18.72 -6.55
C LYS A 149 -1.43 -17.40 -5.94
N ILE A 150 -1.46 -16.32 -6.73
CA ILE A 150 -1.11 -14.96 -6.25
C ILE A 150 -2.14 -14.50 -5.24
N LEU A 151 -3.42 -14.65 -5.55
CA LEU A 151 -4.52 -14.19 -4.69
C LEU A 151 -4.62 -14.97 -3.37
N ASN A 152 -4.36 -16.27 -3.37
CA ASN A 152 -4.49 -17.13 -2.20
C ASN A 152 -3.19 -17.29 -1.40
N GLY A 153 -2.05 -16.83 -1.94
CA GLY A 153 -0.74 -16.95 -1.29
C GLY A 153 -0.67 -16.24 0.06
N ASP A 154 -1.35 -15.13 0.20
CA ASP A 154 -1.30 -14.28 1.40
C ASP A 154 -2.56 -14.38 2.28
N GLN A 155 -3.59 -15.12 1.86
CA GLN A 155 -4.85 -15.22 2.60
C GLN A 155 -4.75 -15.98 3.95
N LYS A 156 -3.63 -16.62 4.26
CA LYS A 156 -3.48 -17.39 5.51
C LYS A 156 -3.01 -16.58 6.71
N SER A 157 -2.63 -15.31 6.52
CA SER A 157 -2.05 -14.52 7.62
C SER A 157 -2.47 -13.05 7.64
N THR A 158 -3.75 -12.76 7.63
CA THR A 158 -4.35 -11.42 7.73
C THR A 158 -4.69 -10.74 6.39
N PRO A 159 -5.91 -10.22 6.23
CA PRO A 159 -6.33 -9.43 5.08
C PRO A 159 -5.80 -7.99 5.21
N LEU A 160 -4.51 -7.79 5.00
CA LEU A 160 -3.83 -6.51 5.10
C LEU A 160 -3.54 -6.02 3.69
N CYS A 161 -3.69 -4.74 3.38
CA CYS A 161 -3.54 -4.13 2.05
C CYS A 161 -3.35 -5.19 0.95
N ARG A 162 -4.43 -5.60 0.32
CA ARG A 162 -4.59 -6.95 -0.25
C ARG A 162 -3.66 -7.26 -1.43
N MET A 163 -2.99 -6.24 -1.99
CA MET A 163 -1.94 -6.48 -2.98
C MET A 163 -1.05 -5.25 -3.16
N CYS A 164 0.25 -5.46 -3.11
CA CYS A 164 1.23 -4.52 -3.59
C CYS A 164 1.95 -5.12 -4.80
N LEU A 165 2.07 -4.35 -5.86
CA LEU A 165 2.78 -4.71 -7.06
C LEU A 165 3.92 -3.72 -7.28
N MET A 166 5.04 -4.21 -7.78
CA MET A 166 6.20 -3.42 -8.13
C MET A 166 6.44 -3.48 -9.63
N LEU A 167 6.46 -2.33 -10.27
CA LEU A 167 6.87 -2.17 -11.66
C LEU A 167 8.34 -1.74 -11.70
N THR A 168 9.15 -2.51 -12.39
CA THR A 168 10.56 -2.22 -12.63
C THR A 168 10.87 -2.25 -14.11
N GLY A 169 11.80 -1.40 -14.56
CA GLY A 169 12.16 -1.30 -15.96
C GLY A 169 13.06 -0.11 -16.31
N THR A 170 13.02 0.29 -17.55
CA THR A 170 13.96 1.28 -18.13
C THR A 170 13.56 2.75 -17.91
N TRP A 171 12.47 3.05 -17.22
CA TRP A 171 11.93 4.39 -17.04
C TRP A 171 12.70 5.29 -16.05
N THR A 172 13.66 4.74 -15.35
CA THR A 172 14.34 5.26 -14.17
C THR A 172 15.01 6.64 -14.26
N ARG A 173 15.19 7.25 -15.43
CA ARG A 173 15.85 8.56 -15.51
C ARG A 173 15.11 9.65 -16.30
N ARG A 174 14.10 9.32 -17.08
CA ARG A 174 13.44 10.29 -17.96
C ARG A 174 12.14 10.87 -17.42
N THR A 175 11.46 10.17 -16.55
CA THR A 175 10.15 10.57 -16.05
C THR A 175 10.24 11.56 -14.89
N PHE A 176 11.28 11.48 -14.07
CA PHE A 176 11.52 12.43 -12.97
C PHE A 176 11.84 13.85 -13.43
N ALA A 177 12.47 14.01 -14.59
CA ALA A 177 12.87 15.34 -15.11
C ALA A 177 11.69 16.21 -15.56
N ARG A 178 10.48 15.64 -15.73
CA ARG A 178 9.30 16.39 -16.18
C ARG A 178 8.39 16.85 -15.05
N ASN A 179 8.50 16.30 -13.86
CA ASN A 179 7.61 16.63 -12.73
C ASN A 179 8.23 17.52 -11.65
N THR A 180 9.49 17.93 -11.79
CA THR A 180 10.11 18.93 -10.93
C THR A 180 9.90 20.36 -11.49
N ARG A 181 8.68 20.72 -11.91
CA ARG A 181 8.34 22.13 -11.94
C ARG A 181 8.07 22.55 -10.50
N SER A 182 9.08 23.19 -9.92
CA SER A 182 8.98 23.96 -8.70
C SER A 182 7.70 24.80 -8.71
N VAL A 183 6.86 24.60 -7.74
CA VAL A 183 5.93 25.63 -7.29
C VAL A 183 6.80 26.61 -6.51
N VAL A 184 7.06 27.77 -7.11
CA VAL A 184 7.57 28.96 -6.45
C VAL A 184 6.43 29.57 -5.63
#